data_e60fdc7e2be45ca9a76b00e0d38d396e
#
_entry.id   e60fdc7e2be45ca9a76b00e0d38d396e
#
_cell.length_a   1.000
_cell.length_b   1.000
_cell.length_c   1.000
_cell.angle_alpha   90.00
_cell.angle_beta   90.00
_cell.angle_gamma   90.00
#
_symmetry.space_group_name_H-M   'P 1'
#
loop_
_entity.id
_entity.type
_entity.pdbx_description
1 polymer ?
#
loop_
_entity_poly.entity_id
_entity_poly.type
_entity_poly.pdbx_seq_one_letter_code
_entity_poly.pdbx_strand_id
1 'polypeptide(L)'
;GDVYGMFYAMTSDGFDYQKMMDYAQLVRRTVLDIDGVSSVDIYGERPACIDIDIQESKMANLGVHPAEIILTLRGQNATVYSGYYNSGEKRVRVGIDGDFNGIEDIRNLLIRGHEEDDIRLGDVADITKGYVQPQQEGLKYDTLPAIAISIAMQKGGNIIQLGKVIDQKLDELKQNIIPAGINFEKVFFQPTRVKDAISVFMVNLIESVLIVIIVVMLAMGFRSGYIIGIGLVVVVLGSFVILHMMHGTLQRVSLASFIVAMGMLVDNAIVITDGIMVDMKRGIPKPDALVNITKKTAWALLGATTIGILTFLPIYMSPDTTGEYVRDLFIVLAVSLWLSWILALAYVPIQADRAFKPKVVEPGEPDNPFNGRIYRQYQRLLRFAIHYRWIWIVATVILLVFSVY
;
A
#
# COMPACT_ATOMS: atom_id res chain seq x y z
N GLY A 1 8.80 -8.93 9.25
CA GLY A 1 9.90 -8.57 8.37
C GLY A 1 9.58 -7.28 7.63
N ASP A 2 10.60 -6.57 7.20
CA ASP A 2 10.43 -5.34 6.42
C ASP A 2 9.90 -5.64 5.03
N VAL A 3 8.99 -4.81 4.55
CA VAL A 3 8.45 -4.92 3.18
C VAL A 3 9.16 -3.90 2.30
N TYR A 4 9.92 -4.40 1.32
CA TYR A 4 10.64 -3.54 0.39
C TYR A 4 9.69 -2.97 -0.66
N GLY A 5 9.47 -1.67 -0.59
CA GLY A 5 8.60 -0.94 -1.51
C GLY A 5 9.30 -0.45 -2.78
N MET A 6 10.63 -0.42 -2.78
CA MET A 6 11.42 0.03 -3.92
C MET A 6 12.59 -0.91 -4.14
N PHE A 7 12.81 -1.29 -5.40
CA PHE A 7 13.85 -2.21 -5.81
C PHE A 7 14.52 -1.69 -7.08
N TYR A 8 15.79 -1.35 -6.95
CA TYR A 8 16.62 -0.86 -8.04
C TYR A 8 17.65 -1.91 -8.42
N ALA A 9 17.86 -2.12 -9.71
CA ALA A 9 18.99 -2.87 -10.23
C ALA A 9 20.07 -1.87 -10.66
N MET A 10 21.23 -1.94 -10.06
CA MET A 10 22.41 -1.19 -10.46
C MET A 10 23.21 -2.03 -11.44
N THR A 11 23.36 -1.56 -12.66
CA THR A 11 24.13 -2.19 -13.73
C THR A 11 25.31 -1.31 -14.10
N SER A 12 26.37 -1.90 -14.64
CA SER A 12 27.50 -1.13 -15.14
C SER A 12 27.92 -1.57 -16.54
N ASP A 13 28.44 -0.62 -17.29
CA ASP A 13 29.11 -0.85 -18.53
C ASP A 13 30.63 -0.58 -18.32
N GLY A 14 31.41 -1.66 -18.26
CA GLY A 14 32.87 -1.59 -18.16
C GLY A 14 33.46 -1.36 -16.75
N PHE A 15 32.65 -1.30 -15.69
CA PHE A 15 33.19 -1.22 -14.32
C PHE A 15 33.33 -2.62 -13.69
N ASP A 16 34.43 -2.80 -12.95
CA ASP A 16 34.65 -3.98 -12.15
C ASP A 16 33.60 -4.10 -11.02
N TYR A 17 33.27 -5.34 -10.66
CA TYR A 17 32.28 -5.64 -9.65
C TYR A 17 32.57 -4.99 -8.29
N GLN A 18 33.86 -4.93 -7.89
CA GLN A 18 34.25 -4.28 -6.63
C GLN A 18 33.87 -2.80 -6.60
N LYS A 19 34.14 -2.08 -7.70
CA LYS A 19 33.74 -0.67 -7.83
C LYS A 19 32.26 -0.46 -7.81
N MET A 20 31.51 -1.36 -8.45
CA MET A 20 30.04 -1.33 -8.36
C MET A 20 29.57 -1.49 -6.91
N MET A 21 30.17 -2.42 -6.16
CA MET A 21 29.82 -2.65 -4.76
C MET A 21 30.14 -1.43 -3.89
N ASP A 22 31.26 -0.76 -4.12
CA ASP A 22 31.63 0.45 -3.39
C ASP A 22 30.59 1.57 -3.60
N TYR A 23 30.13 1.75 -4.84
CA TYR A 23 29.04 2.69 -5.14
C TYR A 23 27.68 2.23 -4.58
N ALA A 24 27.38 0.93 -4.59
CA ALA A 24 26.15 0.40 -3.97
C ALA A 24 26.14 0.68 -2.46
N GLN A 25 27.27 0.50 -1.79
CA GLN A 25 27.43 0.82 -0.36
C GLN A 25 27.31 2.33 -0.10
N LEU A 26 27.82 3.17 -0.99
CA LEU A 26 27.64 4.62 -0.91
C LEU A 26 26.16 4.99 -1.01
N VAL A 27 25.47 4.45 -2.02
CA VAL A 27 24.02 4.65 -2.20
C VAL A 27 23.25 4.18 -0.96
N ARG A 28 23.56 2.99 -0.46
CA ARG A 28 22.94 2.45 0.77
C ARG A 28 23.06 3.42 1.93
N ARG A 29 24.27 3.93 2.21
CA ARG A 29 24.48 4.89 3.33
C ARG A 29 23.70 6.17 3.12
N THR A 30 23.74 6.73 1.90
CA THR A 30 23.06 7.99 1.59
C THR A 30 21.54 7.86 1.65
N VAL A 31 20.99 6.73 1.20
CA VAL A 31 19.54 6.47 1.25
C VAL A 31 19.07 6.16 2.68
N LEU A 32 19.90 5.47 3.47
CA LEU A 32 19.58 5.18 4.88
C LEU A 32 19.46 6.44 5.74
N ASP A 33 20.15 7.52 5.37
CA ASP A 33 20.11 8.81 6.04
C ASP A 33 18.86 9.66 5.69
N ILE A 34 17.99 9.15 4.81
CA ILE A 34 16.74 9.83 4.44
C ILE A 34 15.65 9.51 5.45
N ASP A 35 15.03 10.56 6.01
CA ASP A 35 13.90 10.41 6.92
C ASP A 35 12.76 9.61 6.27
N GLY A 36 12.28 8.57 6.99
CA GLY A 36 11.22 7.69 6.53
C GLY A 36 11.70 6.39 5.88
N VAL A 37 13.00 6.19 5.69
CA VAL A 37 13.59 4.90 5.32
C VAL A 37 13.76 4.03 6.57
N SER A 38 13.31 2.77 6.52
CA SER A 38 13.47 1.79 7.60
C SER A 38 14.75 0.99 7.43
N SER A 39 14.95 0.41 6.25
CA SER A 39 16.13 -0.39 5.93
C SER A 39 16.47 -0.30 4.43
N VAL A 40 17.74 -0.52 4.14
CA VAL A 40 18.26 -0.63 2.77
C VAL A 40 19.16 -1.85 2.70
N ASP A 41 18.81 -2.81 1.86
CA ASP A 41 19.57 -4.04 1.68
C ASP A 41 20.10 -4.17 0.26
N ILE A 42 21.27 -4.78 0.16
CA ILE A 42 21.94 -5.03 -1.11
C ILE A 42 21.86 -6.53 -1.39
N TYR A 43 21.49 -6.91 -2.61
CA TYR A 43 21.45 -8.28 -3.09
C TYR A 43 22.34 -8.49 -4.29
N GLY A 44 22.80 -9.72 -4.45
CA GLY A 44 23.76 -10.10 -5.48
C GLY A 44 25.20 -9.81 -5.08
N GLU A 45 25.47 -9.67 -3.76
CA GLU A 45 26.82 -9.48 -3.25
C GLU A 45 27.66 -10.73 -3.50
N ARG A 46 28.85 -10.53 -4.05
CA ARG A 46 29.86 -11.59 -4.18
C ARG A 46 30.92 -11.35 -3.11
N PRO A 47 30.98 -12.21 -2.09
CA PRO A 47 31.98 -12.05 -1.03
C PRO A 47 33.39 -12.03 -1.64
N ALA A 48 34.13 -10.99 -1.35
CA ALA A 48 35.54 -10.92 -1.74
C ALA A 48 36.34 -11.91 -0.89
N CYS A 49 37.32 -12.54 -1.49
CA CYS A 49 38.27 -13.41 -0.82
C CYS A 49 39.71 -13.13 -1.30
N ILE A 50 40.66 -13.68 -0.57
CA ILE A 50 42.04 -13.73 -0.97
C ILE A 50 42.33 -15.18 -1.29
N ASP A 51 42.65 -15.42 -2.56
CA ASP A 51 43.02 -16.75 -3.04
C ASP A 51 44.54 -16.91 -2.86
N ILE A 52 44.94 -18.02 -2.24
CA ILE A 52 46.31 -18.38 -1.97
C ILE A 52 46.61 -19.70 -2.69
N ASP A 53 47.16 -19.59 -3.90
CA ASP A 53 47.50 -20.74 -4.74
C ASP A 53 48.87 -21.25 -4.41
N ILE A 54 48.92 -22.38 -3.72
CA ILE A 54 50.16 -22.96 -3.24
C ILE A 54 50.81 -23.79 -4.37
N GLN A 55 52.07 -23.50 -4.65
CA GLN A 55 52.88 -24.24 -5.62
C GLN A 55 53.58 -25.41 -4.98
N GLU A 56 53.06 -26.62 -5.17
CA GLU A 56 53.57 -27.86 -4.53
C GLU A 56 55.05 -28.10 -4.76
N SER A 57 55.56 -27.83 -5.96
CA SER A 57 56.98 -27.99 -6.29
C SER A 57 57.91 -27.05 -5.51
N LYS A 58 57.52 -25.81 -5.31
CA LYS A 58 58.27 -24.84 -4.51
C LYS A 58 58.22 -25.19 -3.01
N MET A 59 57.01 -25.57 -2.56
CA MET A 59 56.83 -25.99 -1.17
C MET A 59 57.66 -27.23 -0.80
N ALA A 60 57.71 -28.22 -1.70
CA ALA A 60 58.56 -29.41 -1.51
C ALA A 60 60.04 -29.08 -1.48
N ASN A 61 60.50 -28.19 -2.38
CA ASN A 61 61.91 -27.80 -2.43
C ASN A 61 62.35 -27.00 -1.20
N LEU A 62 61.43 -26.21 -0.61
CA LEU A 62 61.73 -25.37 0.55
C LEU A 62 61.32 -26.04 1.88
N GLY A 63 60.82 -27.29 1.82
CA GLY A 63 60.48 -28.10 3.00
C GLY A 63 59.32 -27.50 3.82
N VAL A 64 58.41 -26.74 3.17
CA VAL A 64 57.25 -26.13 3.82
C VAL A 64 56.06 -27.13 3.83
N HIS A 65 55.43 -27.31 4.96
CA HIS A 65 54.24 -28.13 5.06
C HIS A 65 52.96 -27.30 4.90
N PRO A 66 51.92 -27.80 4.17
CA PRO A 66 50.63 -27.05 4.01
C PRO A 66 50.00 -26.72 5.35
N ALA A 67 50.11 -27.62 6.34
CA ALA A 67 49.57 -27.39 7.68
C ALA A 67 50.18 -26.16 8.38
N GLU A 68 51.48 -25.91 8.15
CA GLU A 68 52.19 -24.77 8.74
C GLU A 68 51.65 -23.46 8.18
N ILE A 69 51.40 -23.39 6.87
CA ILE A 69 50.76 -22.23 6.22
C ILE A 69 49.40 -21.92 6.83
N ILE A 70 48.54 -22.96 7.01
CA ILE A 70 47.21 -22.83 7.60
C ILE A 70 47.29 -22.38 9.06
N LEU A 71 48.19 -22.93 9.83
CA LEU A 71 48.36 -22.58 11.25
C LEU A 71 48.85 -21.14 11.41
N THR A 72 49.84 -20.74 10.62
CA THR A 72 50.40 -19.39 10.66
C THR A 72 49.37 -18.35 10.24
N LEU A 73 48.60 -18.57 9.15
CA LEU A 73 47.53 -17.68 8.70
C LEU A 73 46.42 -17.55 9.76
N ARG A 74 46.01 -18.69 10.41
CA ARG A 74 45.02 -18.65 11.49
C ARG A 74 45.53 -17.97 12.74
N GLY A 75 46.80 -18.14 13.07
CA GLY A 75 47.42 -17.54 14.25
C GLY A 75 47.55 -16.02 14.10
N GLN A 76 47.92 -15.57 12.92
CA GLN A 76 48.13 -14.14 12.64
C GLN A 76 46.79 -13.38 12.49
N ASN A 77 45.76 -14.02 11.92
CA ASN A 77 44.45 -13.39 11.72
C ASN A 77 43.50 -13.61 12.94
N ALA A 78 44.07 -13.83 14.10
CA ALA A 78 43.29 -14.03 15.33
C ALA A 78 43.12 -12.70 16.08
N THR A 79 41.89 -12.19 16.14
CA THR A 79 41.58 -11.04 16.99
C THR A 79 41.64 -11.48 18.47
N VAL A 80 42.72 -11.17 19.12
CA VAL A 80 42.90 -11.52 20.54
C VAL A 80 42.50 -10.36 21.43
N TYR A 81 41.62 -10.65 22.41
CA TYR A 81 41.27 -9.69 23.44
C TYR A 81 42.45 -9.50 24.40
N SER A 82 43.16 -8.38 24.29
CA SER A 82 44.39 -8.08 25.05
C SER A 82 44.12 -7.30 26.36
N GLY A 83 42.87 -7.06 26.72
CA GLY A 83 42.48 -6.43 27.98
C GLY A 83 42.50 -4.93 27.98
N TYR A 84 42.56 -4.36 29.20
CA TYR A 84 42.56 -2.89 29.40
C TYR A 84 43.72 -2.49 30.30
N TYR A 85 44.28 -1.33 30.00
CA TYR A 85 45.21 -0.65 30.90
C TYR A 85 44.47 0.47 31.64
N ASN A 86 44.58 0.48 32.98
CA ASN A 86 43.97 1.52 33.80
C ASN A 86 45.02 2.60 34.09
N SER A 87 44.82 3.78 33.48
CA SER A 87 45.66 4.97 33.72
C SER A 87 44.85 5.97 34.56
N GLY A 88 44.90 5.83 35.87
CA GLY A 88 44.14 6.67 36.80
C GLY A 88 42.63 6.54 36.62
N GLU A 89 41.96 7.61 36.18
CA GLU A 89 40.53 7.64 35.94
C GLU A 89 40.11 7.07 34.54
N LYS A 90 41.06 6.81 33.64
CA LYS A 90 40.79 6.36 32.29
C LYS A 90 41.14 4.90 32.12
N ARG A 91 40.21 4.16 31.53
CA ARG A 91 40.39 2.76 31.11
C ARG A 91 40.68 2.75 29.60
N VAL A 92 41.89 2.39 29.23
CA VAL A 92 42.36 2.35 27.84
C VAL A 92 42.37 0.90 27.39
N ARG A 93 41.70 0.61 26.28
CA ARG A 93 41.75 -0.71 25.65
C ARG A 93 43.11 -0.95 25.03
N VAL A 94 43.73 -2.06 25.33
CA VAL A 94 44.96 -2.51 24.67
C VAL A 94 44.55 -3.35 23.47
N GLY A 95 44.97 -2.95 22.27
CA GLY A 95 44.81 -3.72 21.04
C GLY A 95 46.19 -4.21 20.57
N ILE A 96 46.24 -5.38 20.02
CA ILE A 96 47.41 -5.88 19.29
C ILE A 96 47.14 -5.56 17.83
N ASP A 97 48.03 -4.80 17.22
CA ASP A 97 47.98 -4.49 15.77
C ASP A 97 48.68 -5.65 15.04
N GLY A 98 47.90 -6.68 14.73
CA GLY A 98 48.37 -7.90 14.06
C GLY A 98 47.53 -8.28 12.87
N ASP A 99 46.54 -7.43 12.52
CA ASP A 99 45.63 -7.69 11.39
C ASP A 99 46.36 -7.41 10.06
N PHE A 100 46.03 -8.21 9.03
CA PHE A 100 46.55 -7.95 7.67
C PHE A 100 45.87 -6.70 7.09
N ASN A 101 46.69 -5.68 6.71
CA ASN A 101 46.17 -4.46 6.08
C ASN A 101 46.07 -4.59 4.55
N GLY A 102 46.67 -5.63 3.98
CA GLY A 102 46.66 -5.85 2.54
C GLY A 102 47.31 -7.17 2.09
N ILE A 103 47.30 -7.39 0.79
CA ILE A 103 47.88 -8.59 0.17
C ILE A 103 49.39 -8.67 0.44
N GLU A 104 50.08 -7.54 0.48
CA GLU A 104 51.52 -7.50 0.70
C GLU A 104 51.90 -8.01 2.09
N ASP A 105 51.09 -7.77 3.09
CA ASP A 105 51.34 -8.30 4.44
C ASP A 105 51.22 -9.82 4.44
N ILE A 106 50.24 -10.35 3.72
CA ILE A 106 50.08 -11.82 3.57
C ILE A 106 51.21 -12.40 2.75
N ARG A 107 51.69 -11.71 1.69
CA ARG A 107 52.81 -12.15 0.86
C ARG A 107 54.12 -12.20 1.65
N ASN A 108 54.32 -11.23 2.53
CA ASN A 108 55.52 -11.15 3.39
C ASN A 108 55.41 -11.95 4.68
N LEU A 109 54.31 -12.68 4.90
CA LEU A 109 54.13 -13.54 6.08
C LEU A 109 55.22 -14.59 6.12
N LEU A 110 55.93 -14.68 7.25
CA LEU A 110 56.96 -15.65 7.47
C LEU A 110 56.38 -16.99 7.91
N ILE A 111 56.75 -18.06 7.23
CA ILE A 111 56.42 -19.45 7.49
C ILE A 111 57.72 -20.25 7.76
N ARG A 112 57.66 -21.24 8.62
CA ARG A 112 58.80 -22.11 8.90
C ARG A 112 59.01 -23.12 7.77
N GLY A 113 60.22 -23.13 7.23
CA GLY A 113 60.69 -24.13 6.29
C GLY A 113 61.51 -25.23 6.92
N HIS A 114 62.30 -25.92 6.11
CA HIS A 114 63.25 -26.92 6.55
C HIS A 114 64.40 -26.27 7.33
N GLU A 115 64.90 -26.87 8.37
CA GLU A 115 66.02 -26.38 9.22
C GLU A 115 65.72 -25.04 9.96
N GLU A 116 64.47 -24.69 10.23
CA GLU A 116 64.05 -23.46 10.92
C GLU A 116 64.26 -22.16 10.13
N ASP A 117 64.47 -22.24 8.81
CA ASP A 117 64.54 -21.06 7.95
C ASP A 117 63.19 -20.36 7.79
N ASP A 118 63.16 -19.05 7.97
CA ASP A 118 61.95 -18.22 7.75
C ASP A 118 61.78 -17.94 6.25
N ILE A 119 60.75 -18.49 5.64
CA ILE A 119 60.40 -18.34 4.23
C ILE A 119 59.15 -17.46 4.12
N ARG A 120 59.12 -16.58 3.13
CA ARG A 120 57.90 -15.76 2.87
C ARG A 120 56.84 -16.60 2.17
N LEU A 121 55.59 -16.42 2.57
CA LEU A 121 54.46 -17.08 1.91
C LEU A 121 54.43 -16.83 0.41
N GLY A 122 54.81 -15.62 -0.04
CA GLY A 122 54.88 -15.25 -1.46
C GLY A 122 55.93 -16.02 -2.25
N ASP A 123 56.90 -16.66 -1.63
CA ASP A 123 57.89 -17.51 -2.29
C ASP A 123 57.36 -18.89 -2.69
N VAL A 124 56.34 -19.38 -1.95
CA VAL A 124 55.70 -20.69 -2.14
C VAL A 124 54.26 -20.63 -2.68
N ALA A 125 53.63 -19.46 -2.64
CA ALA A 125 52.24 -19.30 -3.08
C ALA A 125 52.09 -18.05 -3.93
N ASP A 126 51.13 -18.08 -4.84
CA ASP A 126 50.64 -16.90 -5.55
C ASP A 126 49.38 -16.38 -4.83
N ILE A 127 49.37 -15.08 -4.51
CA ILE A 127 48.36 -14.47 -3.67
C ILE A 127 47.61 -13.40 -4.49
N THR A 128 46.32 -13.64 -4.71
CA THR A 128 45.46 -12.78 -5.52
C THR A 128 44.17 -12.42 -4.83
N LYS A 129 43.60 -11.27 -5.17
CA LYS A 129 42.22 -10.94 -4.77
C LYS A 129 41.26 -11.60 -5.73
N GLY A 130 40.26 -12.28 -5.16
CA GLY A 130 39.21 -12.94 -5.92
C GLY A 130 37.84 -12.80 -5.26
N TYR A 131 36.94 -13.61 -5.72
CA TYR A 131 35.61 -13.77 -5.15
C TYR A 131 35.36 -15.23 -4.87
N VAL A 132 34.64 -15.51 -3.79
CA VAL A 132 34.31 -16.87 -3.38
C VAL A 132 33.68 -17.65 -4.54
N GLN A 133 34.26 -18.81 -4.84
CA GLN A 133 33.79 -19.75 -5.85
C GLN A 133 33.31 -21.05 -5.18
N PRO A 134 32.21 -21.69 -5.67
CA PRO A 134 31.30 -21.22 -6.70
C PRO A 134 30.46 -20.03 -6.24
N GLN A 135 30.07 -19.18 -7.18
CA GLN A 135 29.19 -18.04 -6.89
C GLN A 135 27.86 -18.54 -6.30
N GLN A 136 27.55 -18.19 -5.06
CA GLN A 136 26.36 -18.63 -4.36
C GLN A 136 25.14 -17.78 -4.74
N GLU A 137 25.35 -16.47 -4.89
CA GLU A 137 24.29 -15.52 -5.28
C GLU A 137 24.76 -14.71 -6.46
N GLY A 138 23.85 -14.44 -7.38
CA GLY A 138 24.11 -13.59 -8.53
C GLY A 138 22.82 -13.00 -9.06
N LEU A 139 22.86 -11.72 -9.34
CA LEU A 139 21.77 -11.00 -9.97
C LEU A 139 22.15 -10.58 -11.38
N LYS A 140 21.22 -10.73 -12.31
CA LYS A 140 21.32 -10.20 -13.66
C LYS A 140 20.10 -9.36 -13.97
N TYR A 141 20.30 -8.24 -14.60
CA TYR A 141 19.25 -7.41 -15.15
C TYR A 141 19.53 -7.22 -16.64
N ASP A 142 18.58 -7.59 -17.47
CA ASP A 142 18.69 -7.55 -18.94
C ASP A 142 20.02 -8.16 -19.47
N THR A 143 20.32 -9.38 -18.99
CA THR A 143 21.57 -10.14 -19.27
C THR A 143 22.86 -9.60 -18.64
N LEU A 144 22.88 -8.38 -18.18
CA LEU A 144 24.06 -7.76 -17.53
C LEU A 144 24.14 -8.15 -16.04
N PRO A 145 25.35 -8.36 -15.51
CA PRO A 145 25.54 -8.48 -14.07
C PRO A 145 25.02 -7.23 -13.36
N ALA A 146 24.28 -7.44 -12.28
CA ALA A 146 23.65 -6.35 -11.54
C ALA A 146 23.80 -6.55 -10.03
N ILE A 147 23.76 -5.44 -9.31
CA ILE A 147 23.62 -5.40 -7.86
C ILE A 147 22.26 -4.79 -7.57
N ALA A 148 21.44 -5.44 -6.76
CA ALA A 148 20.15 -4.88 -6.40
C ALA A 148 20.20 -4.14 -5.06
N ILE A 149 19.50 -3.02 -5.01
CA ILE A 149 19.31 -2.20 -3.83
C ILE A 149 17.81 -2.17 -3.53
N SER A 150 17.42 -2.74 -2.40
CA SER A 150 16.04 -2.75 -1.93
C SER A 150 15.88 -1.78 -0.77
N ILE A 151 14.78 -1.03 -0.79
CA ILE A 151 14.51 0.03 0.18
C ILE A 151 13.15 -0.22 0.82
N ALA A 152 13.13 -0.29 2.15
CA ALA A 152 11.93 -0.40 2.96
C ALA A 152 11.59 0.95 3.61
N MET A 153 10.30 1.25 3.67
CA MET A 153 9.78 2.46 4.30
C MET A 153 9.38 2.20 5.76
N GLN A 154 9.54 3.19 6.62
CA GLN A 154 9.01 3.15 7.98
C GLN A 154 7.49 3.06 7.99
N LYS A 155 6.93 2.35 8.98
CA LYS A 155 5.47 2.21 9.14
C LYS A 155 4.81 3.58 9.30
N GLY A 156 3.72 3.78 8.56
CA GLY A 156 2.94 5.02 8.60
C GLY A 156 3.47 6.16 7.73
N GLY A 157 4.58 5.96 7.01
CA GLY A 157 5.14 6.95 6.10
C GLY A 157 4.35 7.10 4.79
N ASN A 158 4.65 8.17 4.05
CA ASN A 158 4.09 8.41 2.72
C ASN A 158 5.05 7.92 1.64
N ILE A 159 4.76 6.75 1.06
CA ILE A 159 5.61 6.09 0.05
C ILE A 159 5.80 6.95 -1.22
N ILE A 160 4.81 7.76 -1.61
CA ILE A 160 4.90 8.60 -2.81
C ILE A 160 5.90 9.74 -2.58
N GLN A 161 5.84 10.36 -1.40
CA GLN A 161 6.76 11.43 -1.04
C GLN A 161 8.18 10.90 -0.86
N LEU A 162 8.32 9.78 -0.14
CA LEU A 162 9.60 9.12 0.05
C LEU A 162 10.26 8.74 -1.29
N GLY A 163 9.47 8.15 -2.22
CA GLY A 163 9.97 7.79 -3.54
C GLY A 163 10.50 8.98 -4.33
N LYS A 164 9.87 10.15 -4.23
CA LYS A 164 10.36 11.38 -4.87
C LYS A 164 11.69 11.85 -4.28
N VAL A 165 11.81 11.81 -2.95
CA VAL A 165 13.05 12.23 -2.26
C VAL A 165 14.19 11.28 -2.61
N ILE A 166 13.95 9.97 -2.66
CA ILE A 166 14.95 8.97 -3.05
C ILE A 166 15.38 9.17 -4.51
N ASP A 167 14.42 9.35 -5.45
CA ASP A 167 14.76 9.61 -6.85
C ASP A 167 15.64 10.87 -7.00
N GLN A 168 15.26 11.96 -6.34
CA GLN A 168 16.06 13.19 -6.34
C GLN A 168 17.47 12.95 -5.78
N LYS A 169 17.58 12.18 -4.71
CA LYS A 169 18.88 11.90 -4.09
C LYS A 169 19.77 11.01 -4.96
N LEU A 170 19.17 10.01 -5.62
CA LEU A 170 19.87 9.17 -6.59
C LEU A 170 20.33 9.98 -7.81
N ASP A 171 19.52 10.92 -8.29
CA ASP A 171 19.89 11.80 -9.39
C ASP A 171 21.05 12.74 -8.99
N GLU A 172 21.03 13.29 -7.77
CA GLU A 172 22.15 14.07 -7.23
C GLU A 172 23.46 13.25 -7.17
N LEU A 173 23.37 12.00 -6.70
CA LEU A 173 24.53 11.09 -6.66
C LEU A 173 25.06 10.78 -8.07
N LYS A 174 24.15 10.55 -9.02
CA LYS A 174 24.52 10.32 -10.44
C LYS A 174 25.24 11.51 -11.06
N GLN A 175 24.81 12.73 -10.74
CA GLN A 175 25.41 13.94 -11.33
C GLN A 175 26.76 14.30 -10.72
N ASN A 176 26.96 14.03 -9.43
CA ASN A 176 28.09 14.57 -8.69
C ASN A 176 29.16 13.53 -8.34
N ILE A 177 28.81 12.27 -8.18
CA ILE A 177 29.72 11.28 -7.56
C ILE A 177 29.83 9.99 -8.38
N ILE A 178 28.72 9.50 -8.92
CA ILE A 178 28.68 8.20 -9.61
C ILE A 178 29.08 8.39 -11.07
N PRO A 179 30.04 7.60 -11.58
CA PRO A 179 30.52 7.74 -12.97
C PRO A 179 29.41 7.44 -14.00
N ALA A 180 29.51 8.10 -15.16
CA ALA A 180 28.66 7.80 -16.31
C ALA A 180 28.95 6.38 -16.80
N GLY A 181 28.06 5.45 -16.71
CA GLY A 181 28.24 4.02 -17.04
C GLY A 181 27.71 3.13 -15.94
N ILE A 182 27.37 3.70 -14.79
CA ILE A 182 26.58 3.02 -13.76
C ILE A 182 25.13 3.50 -13.86
N ASN A 183 24.21 2.57 -14.12
CA ASN A 183 22.80 2.85 -14.29
C ASN A 183 21.99 2.26 -13.14
N PHE A 184 20.94 2.98 -12.75
CA PHE A 184 19.95 2.51 -11.79
C PHE A 184 18.63 2.28 -12.51
N GLU A 185 18.23 1.02 -12.62
CA GLU A 185 16.98 0.61 -13.26
C GLU A 185 15.95 0.27 -12.21
N LYS A 186 14.74 0.83 -12.36
CA LYS A 186 13.63 0.58 -11.44
C LYS A 186 12.98 -0.76 -11.78
N VAL A 187 13.32 -1.83 -11.05
CA VAL A 187 12.71 -3.14 -11.22
C VAL A 187 11.31 -3.16 -10.60
N PHE A 188 11.20 -2.64 -9.38
CA PHE A 188 9.92 -2.46 -8.70
C PHE A 188 9.92 -1.11 -7.98
N PHE A 189 8.90 -0.31 -8.25
CA PHE A 189 8.78 1.01 -7.65
C PHE A 189 7.35 1.27 -7.20
N GLN A 190 7.07 0.93 -5.95
CA GLN A 190 5.74 1.06 -5.33
C GLN A 190 5.18 2.50 -5.36
N PRO A 191 5.99 3.57 -5.20
CA PRO A 191 5.48 4.94 -5.28
C PRO A 191 4.68 5.24 -6.55
N THR A 192 5.18 4.84 -7.72
CA THR A 192 4.46 5.01 -8.99
C THR A 192 3.17 4.18 -9.01
N ARG A 193 3.24 2.91 -8.58
CA ARG A 193 2.08 2.03 -8.56
C ARG A 193 0.97 2.52 -7.64
N VAL A 194 1.33 3.10 -6.49
CA VAL A 194 0.36 3.69 -5.55
C VAL A 194 -0.23 4.96 -6.13
N LYS A 195 0.59 5.82 -6.72
CA LYS A 195 0.12 7.05 -7.40
C LYS A 195 -0.87 6.73 -8.52
N ASP A 196 -0.55 5.76 -9.37
CA ASP A 196 -1.40 5.33 -10.49
C ASP A 196 -2.72 4.74 -9.96
N ALA A 197 -2.65 3.92 -8.93
CA ALA A 197 -3.85 3.35 -8.31
C ALA A 197 -4.78 4.42 -7.73
N ILE A 198 -4.23 5.46 -7.06
CA ILE A 198 -5.03 6.59 -6.55
C ILE A 198 -5.63 7.37 -7.71
N SER A 199 -4.87 7.62 -8.77
CA SER A 199 -5.36 8.34 -9.95
C SER A 199 -6.52 7.61 -10.63
N VAL A 200 -6.37 6.31 -10.90
CA VAL A 200 -7.43 5.47 -11.47
C VAL A 200 -8.67 5.46 -10.56
N PHE A 201 -8.46 5.34 -9.25
CA PHE A 201 -9.57 5.39 -8.31
C PHE A 201 -10.33 6.73 -8.36
N MET A 202 -9.61 7.85 -8.36
CA MET A 202 -10.24 9.18 -8.41
C MET A 202 -11.07 9.37 -9.69
N VAL A 203 -10.58 8.89 -10.81
CA VAL A 203 -11.34 8.90 -12.07
C VAL A 203 -12.60 8.06 -11.95
N ASN A 204 -12.49 6.81 -11.49
CA ASN A 204 -13.62 5.91 -11.31
C ASN A 204 -14.65 6.44 -10.30
N LEU A 205 -14.21 7.10 -9.23
CA LEU A 205 -15.08 7.72 -8.24
C LEU A 205 -15.89 8.86 -8.89
N ILE A 206 -15.23 9.76 -9.63
CA ILE A 206 -15.89 10.86 -10.32
C ILE A 206 -16.89 10.33 -11.36
N GLU A 207 -16.49 9.35 -12.17
CA GLU A 207 -17.36 8.71 -13.15
C GLU A 207 -18.59 8.08 -12.49
N SER A 208 -18.39 7.35 -11.39
CA SER A 208 -19.49 6.73 -10.66
C SER A 208 -20.46 7.76 -10.08
N VAL A 209 -19.93 8.83 -9.48
CA VAL A 209 -20.77 9.95 -8.99
C VAL A 209 -21.58 10.56 -10.14
N LEU A 210 -20.96 10.82 -11.28
CA LEU A 210 -21.62 11.39 -12.45
C LEU A 210 -22.72 10.47 -12.98
N ILE A 211 -22.43 9.16 -13.12
CA ILE A 211 -23.42 8.17 -13.57
C ILE A 211 -24.63 8.15 -12.64
N VAL A 212 -24.41 8.10 -11.33
CA VAL A 212 -25.51 8.08 -10.33
C VAL A 212 -26.32 9.37 -10.44
N ILE A 213 -25.69 10.54 -10.54
CA ILE A 213 -26.39 11.82 -10.70
C ILE A 213 -27.23 11.84 -11.98
N ILE A 214 -26.68 11.39 -13.11
CA ILE A 214 -27.39 11.32 -14.39
C ILE A 214 -28.60 10.39 -14.28
N VAL A 215 -28.41 9.18 -13.73
CA VAL A 215 -29.51 8.21 -13.58
C VAL A 215 -30.63 8.75 -12.69
N VAL A 216 -30.28 9.36 -11.55
CA VAL A 216 -31.27 9.97 -10.65
C VAL A 216 -31.96 11.17 -11.32
N MET A 217 -31.24 12.01 -12.08
CA MET A 217 -31.86 13.09 -12.84
C MET A 217 -32.86 12.59 -13.88
N LEU A 218 -32.52 11.49 -14.57
CA LEU A 218 -33.42 10.88 -15.56
C LEU A 218 -34.66 10.25 -14.90
N ALA A 219 -34.49 9.61 -13.75
CA ALA A 219 -35.57 8.91 -13.04
C ALA A 219 -36.52 9.87 -12.31
N MET A 220 -36.00 10.88 -11.62
CA MET A 220 -36.74 11.75 -10.70
C MET A 220 -36.83 13.21 -11.17
N GLY A 221 -36.23 13.55 -12.30
CA GLY A 221 -36.18 14.87 -12.85
C GLY A 221 -35.02 15.73 -12.30
N PHE A 222 -34.70 16.79 -13.03
CA PHE A 222 -33.51 17.61 -12.82
C PHE A 222 -33.40 18.22 -11.40
N ARG A 223 -34.51 18.72 -10.83
CA ARG A 223 -34.47 19.35 -9.50
C ARG A 223 -34.17 18.37 -8.38
N SER A 224 -34.81 17.19 -8.41
CA SER A 224 -34.58 16.12 -7.42
C SER A 224 -33.18 15.54 -7.59
N GLY A 225 -32.77 15.28 -8.83
CA GLY A 225 -31.42 14.79 -9.14
C GLY A 225 -30.30 15.74 -8.70
N TYR A 226 -30.51 17.05 -8.81
CA TYR A 226 -29.57 18.06 -8.32
C TYR A 226 -29.40 18.01 -6.79
N ILE A 227 -30.50 17.95 -6.04
CA ILE A 227 -30.46 17.87 -4.56
C ILE A 227 -29.72 16.61 -4.11
N ILE A 228 -30.07 15.46 -4.69
CA ILE A 228 -29.51 14.15 -4.35
C ILE A 228 -28.03 14.11 -4.76
N GLY A 229 -27.70 14.62 -5.96
CA GLY A 229 -26.34 14.64 -6.48
C GLY A 229 -25.37 15.45 -5.63
N ILE A 230 -25.75 16.67 -5.23
CA ILE A 230 -24.93 17.46 -4.32
C ILE A 230 -24.83 16.80 -2.95
N GLY A 231 -25.95 16.23 -2.45
CA GLY A 231 -25.95 15.46 -1.20
C GLY A 231 -24.93 14.33 -1.24
N LEU A 232 -24.88 13.56 -2.33
CA LEU A 232 -23.90 12.50 -2.54
C LEU A 232 -22.46 13.01 -2.47
N VAL A 233 -22.15 14.10 -3.18
CA VAL A 233 -20.81 14.71 -3.17
C VAL A 233 -20.43 15.14 -1.74
N VAL A 234 -21.36 15.78 -1.01
CA VAL A 234 -21.12 16.20 0.38
C VAL A 234 -20.88 14.99 1.31
N VAL A 235 -21.64 13.89 1.14
CA VAL A 235 -21.43 12.65 1.90
C VAL A 235 -20.05 12.08 1.63
N VAL A 236 -19.66 11.95 0.37
CA VAL A 236 -18.35 11.39 0.00
C VAL A 236 -17.21 12.23 0.55
N LEU A 237 -17.24 13.55 0.34
CA LEU A 237 -16.21 14.46 0.86
C LEU A 237 -16.19 14.49 2.39
N GLY A 238 -17.36 14.52 3.02
CA GLY A 238 -17.48 14.46 4.49
C GLY A 238 -16.94 13.16 5.07
N SER A 239 -17.15 12.04 4.38
CA SER A 239 -16.60 10.74 4.79
C SER A 239 -15.07 10.71 4.74
N PHE A 240 -14.46 11.34 3.73
CA PHE A 240 -12.99 11.49 3.69
C PHE A 240 -12.46 12.31 4.85
N VAL A 241 -13.16 13.40 5.22
CA VAL A 241 -12.76 14.23 6.38
C VAL A 241 -12.83 13.44 7.68
N ILE A 242 -13.94 12.71 7.91
CA ILE A 242 -14.10 11.87 9.11
C ILE A 242 -13.04 10.78 9.15
N LEU A 243 -12.77 10.13 8.02
CA LEU A 243 -11.74 9.08 7.91
C LEU A 243 -10.35 9.64 8.28
N HIS A 244 -10.03 10.83 7.81
CA HIS A 244 -8.79 11.53 8.16
C HIS A 244 -8.71 11.83 9.66
N MET A 245 -9.80 12.30 10.27
CA MET A 245 -9.86 12.55 11.73
C MET A 245 -9.70 11.27 12.57
N MET A 246 -10.14 10.13 12.05
CA MET A 246 -9.98 8.82 12.68
C MET A 246 -8.60 8.19 12.42
N HIS A 247 -7.67 8.91 11.82
CA HIS A 247 -6.37 8.40 11.39
C HIS A 247 -6.46 7.16 10.48
N GLY A 248 -7.57 7.01 9.73
CA GLY A 248 -7.75 5.94 8.77
C GLY A 248 -6.78 6.04 7.59
N THR A 249 -6.31 4.90 7.12
CA THR A 249 -5.41 4.83 5.97
C THR A 249 -6.20 4.71 4.66
N LEU A 250 -5.80 5.48 3.65
CA LEU A 250 -6.38 5.38 2.31
C LEU A 250 -5.71 4.23 1.55
N GLN A 251 -6.21 3.03 1.76
CA GLN A 251 -5.80 1.84 1.02
C GLN A 251 -6.69 1.60 -0.21
N ARG A 252 -6.25 0.76 -1.14
CA ARG A 252 -7.07 0.40 -2.33
C ARG A 252 -8.43 -0.15 -1.95
N VAL A 253 -8.49 -0.94 -0.89
CA VAL A 253 -9.74 -1.55 -0.40
C VAL A 253 -10.67 -0.51 0.18
N SER A 254 -10.17 0.43 1.00
CA SER A 254 -10.98 1.52 1.55
C SER A 254 -11.51 2.45 0.46
N LEU A 255 -10.73 2.67 -0.60
CA LEU A 255 -11.16 3.44 -1.75
C LEU A 255 -12.26 2.72 -2.57
N ALA A 256 -12.14 1.41 -2.78
CA ALA A 256 -13.16 0.60 -3.45
C ALA A 256 -14.48 0.59 -2.67
N SER A 257 -14.42 0.69 -1.33
CA SER A 257 -15.61 0.74 -0.46
C SER A 257 -16.52 1.92 -0.77
N PHE A 258 -15.96 3.08 -1.15
CA PHE A 258 -16.76 4.24 -1.53
C PHE A 258 -17.60 3.96 -2.79
N ILE A 259 -17.03 3.25 -3.77
CA ILE A 259 -17.77 2.90 -4.99
C ILE A 259 -18.90 1.93 -4.67
N VAL A 260 -18.64 0.92 -3.81
CA VAL A 260 -19.65 -0.03 -3.34
C VAL A 260 -20.73 0.68 -2.52
N ALA A 261 -20.32 1.58 -1.62
CA ALA A 261 -21.25 2.35 -0.79
C ALA A 261 -22.15 3.28 -1.61
N MET A 262 -21.69 3.76 -2.76
CA MET A 262 -22.33 4.85 -3.50
C MET A 262 -23.81 4.58 -3.84
N GLY A 263 -24.15 3.34 -4.23
CA GLY A 263 -25.53 2.95 -4.46
C GLY A 263 -26.39 3.08 -3.21
N MET A 264 -25.87 2.66 -2.04
CA MET A 264 -26.58 2.71 -0.76
C MET A 264 -26.63 4.11 -0.15
N LEU A 265 -25.63 4.98 -0.47
CA LEU A 265 -25.57 6.35 0.04
C LEU A 265 -26.70 7.23 -0.52
N VAL A 266 -27.13 6.99 -1.75
CA VAL A 266 -28.14 7.76 -2.44
C VAL A 266 -29.54 7.42 -1.96
N ASP A 267 -29.79 6.19 -1.51
CA ASP A 267 -31.13 5.69 -1.20
C ASP A 267 -31.83 6.50 -0.12
N ASN A 268 -31.12 6.91 0.93
CA ASN A 268 -31.69 7.72 2.01
C ASN A 268 -32.20 9.07 1.46
N ALA A 269 -31.42 9.73 0.58
CA ALA A 269 -31.78 10.98 -0.02
C ALA A 269 -32.92 10.85 -1.04
N ILE A 270 -32.96 9.73 -1.79
CA ILE A 270 -34.06 9.41 -2.72
C ILE A 270 -35.38 9.33 -1.99
N VAL A 271 -35.45 8.53 -0.92
CA VAL A 271 -36.69 8.30 -0.15
C VAL A 271 -37.24 9.60 0.42
N ILE A 272 -36.40 10.44 0.99
CA ILE A 272 -36.83 11.73 1.56
C ILE A 272 -37.26 12.69 0.45
N THR A 273 -36.48 12.82 -0.63
CA THR A 273 -36.77 13.72 -1.73
C THR A 273 -38.08 13.35 -2.44
N ASP A 274 -38.27 12.06 -2.72
CA ASP A 274 -39.49 11.55 -3.35
C ASP A 274 -40.71 11.73 -2.45
N GLY A 275 -40.57 11.42 -1.16
CA GLY A 275 -41.63 11.62 -0.19
C GLY A 275 -42.09 13.08 -0.09
N ILE A 276 -41.15 14.04 -0.03
CA ILE A 276 -41.46 15.46 -0.03
C ILE A 276 -42.20 15.84 -1.32
N MET A 277 -41.74 15.35 -2.47
CA MET A 277 -42.35 15.64 -3.75
C MET A 277 -43.77 15.08 -3.87
N VAL A 278 -44.00 13.86 -3.34
CA VAL A 278 -45.31 13.24 -3.31
C VAL A 278 -46.27 13.99 -2.39
N ASP A 279 -45.86 14.40 -1.19
CA ASP A 279 -46.71 15.15 -0.25
C ASP A 279 -47.06 16.54 -0.80
N MET A 280 -46.12 17.21 -1.44
CA MET A 280 -46.39 18.49 -2.15
C MET A 280 -47.38 18.32 -3.31
N LYS A 281 -47.31 17.22 -4.08
CA LYS A 281 -48.27 16.89 -5.12
C LYS A 281 -49.70 16.57 -4.56
N ARG A 282 -49.80 16.14 -3.33
CA ARG A 282 -51.08 15.90 -2.60
C ARG A 282 -51.66 17.19 -2.00
N GLY A 283 -51.03 18.32 -2.22
CA GLY A 283 -51.50 19.60 -1.71
C GLY A 283 -51.12 19.92 -0.28
N ILE A 284 -50.24 19.12 0.34
CA ILE A 284 -49.68 19.42 1.67
C ILE A 284 -48.78 20.66 1.57
N PRO A 285 -48.94 21.64 2.47
CA PRO A 285 -48.08 22.82 2.50
C PRO A 285 -46.63 22.41 2.60
N LYS A 286 -45.77 23.10 1.85
CA LYS A 286 -44.35 22.76 1.75
C LYS A 286 -43.65 22.61 3.10
N PRO A 287 -43.77 23.51 4.10
CA PRO A 287 -43.15 23.32 5.40
C PRO A 287 -43.57 22.02 6.11
N ASP A 288 -44.87 21.69 6.02
CA ASP A 288 -45.43 20.49 6.64
C ASP A 288 -44.93 19.22 5.91
N ALA A 289 -44.85 19.21 4.58
CA ALA A 289 -44.34 18.13 3.77
C ALA A 289 -42.89 17.82 4.12
N LEU A 290 -42.03 18.84 4.27
CA LEU A 290 -40.64 18.69 4.67
C LEU A 290 -40.48 18.02 6.04
N VAL A 291 -41.24 18.48 7.03
CA VAL A 291 -41.16 17.97 8.41
C VAL A 291 -41.79 16.59 8.54
N ASN A 292 -42.98 16.37 7.96
CA ASN A 292 -43.75 15.14 8.10
C ASN A 292 -43.02 13.94 7.50
N ILE A 293 -42.47 14.07 6.28
CA ILE A 293 -41.73 12.99 5.64
C ILE A 293 -40.47 12.66 6.43
N THR A 294 -39.70 13.69 6.83
CA THR A 294 -38.48 13.47 7.60
C THR A 294 -38.74 12.73 8.90
N LYS A 295 -39.77 13.13 9.66
CA LYS A 295 -40.17 12.44 10.91
C LYS A 295 -40.66 11.00 10.67
N LYS A 296 -41.45 10.80 9.62
CA LYS A 296 -42.07 9.50 9.31
C LYS A 296 -41.02 8.48 8.85
N THR A 297 -40.00 8.92 8.08
CA THR A 297 -39.04 8.01 7.47
C THR A 297 -37.75 7.85 8.28
N ALA A 298 -37.43 8.77 9.20
CA ALA A 298 -36.16 8.81 9.94
C ALA A 298 -35.79 7.47 10.58
N TRP A 299 -36.70 6.87 11.33
CA TRP A 299 -36.46 5.59 12.02
C TRP A 299 -36.37 4.40 11.07
N ALA A 300 -37.18 4.37 10.02
CA ALA A 300 -37.10 3.30 9.02
C ALA A 300 -35.79 3.34 8.24
N LEU A 301 -35.32 4.54 7.86
CA LEU A 301 -34.04 4.74 7.19
C LEU A 301 -32.86 4.41 8.12
N LEU A 302 -32.96 4.75 9.42
CA LEU A 302 -31.93 4.37 10.39
C LEU A 302 -31.82 2.84 10.47
N GLY A 303 -32.97 2.14 10.58
CA GLY A 303 -33.00 0.68 10.60
C GLY A 303 -32.36 0.07 9.34
N ALA A 304 -32.74 0.56 8.15
CA ALA A 304 -32.17 0.11 6.87
C ALA A 304 -30.66 0.37 6.78
N THR A 305 -30.22 1.55 7.17
CA THR A 305 -28.80 1.93 7.19
C THR A 305 -28.00 1.05 8.16
N THR A 306 -28.54 0.80 9.35
CA THR A 306 -27.91 -0.07 10.35
C THR A 306 -27.80 -1.52 9.85
N ILE A 307 -28.83 -2.06 9.21
CA ILE A 307 -28.81 -3.39 8.61
C ILE A 307 -27.76 -3.44 7.49
N GLY A 308 -27.69 -2.42 6.64
CA GLY A 308 -26.66 -2.31 5.61
C GLY A 308 -25.24 -2.35 6.17
N ILE A 309 -24.98 -1.64 7.27
CA ILE A 309 -23.70 -1.66 7.96
C ILE A 309 -23.41 -3.03 8.56
N LEU A 310 -24.38 -3.62 9.26
CA LEU A 310 -24.24 -4.93 9.93
C LEU A 310 -23.99 -6.07 8.94
N THR A 311 -24.43 -5.96 7.69
CA THR A 311 -24.16 -6.94 6.63
C THR A 311 -22.65 -7.10 6.37
N PHE A 312 -21.87 -6.05 6.57
CA PHE A 312 -20.41 -6.07 6.40
C PHE A 312 -19.65 -6.31 7.71
N LEU A 313 -20.32 -6.39 8.85
CA LEU A 313 -19.71 -6.64 10.16
C LEU A 313 -18.90 -7.96 10.23
N PRO A 314 -19.35 -9.08 9.62
CA PRO A 314 -18.57 -10.32 9.64
C PRO A 314 -17.16 -10.16 9.03
N ILE A 315 -17.01 -9.30 8.03
CA ILE A 315 -15.71 -8.99 7.40
C ILE A 315 -14.78 -8.30 8.42
N TYR A 316 -15.32 -7.35 9.19
CA TYR A 316 -14.57 -6.64 10.23
C TYR A 316 -14.14 -7.57 11.38
N MET A 317 -14.96 -8.58 11.70
CA MET A 317 -14.73 -9.51 12.82
C MET A 317 -13.86 -10.71 12.42
N SER A 318 -13.51 -10.87 11.15
CA SER A 318 -12.68 -11.98 10.69
C SER A 318 -11.27 -11.88 11.31
N PRO A 319 -10.77 -12.93 11.98
CA PRO A 319 -9.45 -12.94 12.62
C PRO A 319 -8.31 -13.23 11.64
N ASP A 320 -8.62 -13.51 10.37
CA ASP A 320 -7.66 -13.89 9.35
C ASP A 320 -6.91 -12.69 8.78
N THR A 321 -5.76 -12.94 8.14
CA THR A 321 -5.00 -11.93 7.41
C THR A 321 -5.84 -11.21 6.35
N THR A 322 -6.79 -11.90 5.74
CA THR A 322 -7.76 -11.30 4.82
C THR A 322 -8.66 -10.29 5.53
N GLY A 323 -9.12 -10.62 6.75
CA GLY A 323 -9.91 -9.71 7.59
C GLY A 323 -9.15 -8.43 7.94
N GLU A 324 -7.87 -8.53 8.22
CA GLU A 324 -7.02 -7.36 8.49
C GLU A 324 -6.93 -6.42 7.27
N TYR A 325 -6.78 -6.96 6.05
CA TYR A 325 -6.75 -6.18 4.81
C TYR A 325 -8.07 -5.50 4.46
N VAL A 326 -9.20 -6.16 4.71
CA VAL A 326 -10.53 -5.64 4.33
C VAL A 326 -11.26 -4.94 5.48
N ARG A 327 -10.64 -4.85 6.65
CA ARG A 327 -11.20 -4.19 7.83
C ARG A 327 -11.59 -2.73 7.56
N ASP A 328 -10.74 -2.02 6.84
CA ASP A 328 -10.97 -0.62 6.48
C ASP A 328 -12.21 -0.45 5.58
N LEU A 329 -12.59 -1.48 4.82
CA LEU A 329 -13.82 -1.48 4.02
C LEU A 329 -15.06 -1.26 4.90
N PHE A 330 -15.16 -2.01 6.00
CA PHE A 330 -16.29 -1.87 6.94
C PHE A 330 -16.32 -0.46 7.56
N ILE A 331 -15.17 0.06 7.99
CA ILE A 331 -15.09 1.38 8.64
C ILE A 331 -15.57 2.47 7.67
N VAL A 332 -15.08 2.44 6.43
CA VAL A 332 -15.46 3.41 5.40
C VAL A 332 -16.96 3.33 5.10
N LEU A 333 -17.49 2.11 4.91
CA LEU A 333 -18.91 1.90 4.69
C LEU A 333 -19.76 2.41 5.85
N ALA A 334 -19.39 2.06 7.08
CA ALA A 334 -20.13 2.46 8.28
C ALA A 334 -20.18 3.98 8.42
N VAL A 335 -19.02 4.66 8.31
CA VAL A 335 -18.92 6.12 8.39
C VAL A 335 -19.74 6.79 7.29
N SER A 336 -19.60 6.32 6.03
CA SER A 336 -20.28 6.92 4.88
C SER A 336 -21.80 6.75 4.98
N LEU A 337 -22.28 5.56 5.36
CA LEU A 337 -23.70 5.29 5.48
C LEU A 337 -24.34 6.06 6.65
N TRP A 338 -23.67 6.14 7.81
CA TRP A 338 -24.13 6.97 8.92
C TRP A 338 -24.20 8.46 8.54
N LEU A 339 -23.16 8.96 7.87
CA LEU A 339 -23.14 10.35 7.40
C LEU A 339 -24.23 10.61 6.37
N SER A 340 -24.50 9.65 5.46
CA SER A 340 -25.59 9.72 4.49
C SER A 340 -26.95 9.85 5.17
N TRP A 341 -27.20 9.05 6.21
CA TRP A 341 -28.46 9.12 6.97
C TRP A 341 -28.62 10.50 7.63
N ILE A 342 -27.59 11.01 8.33
CA ILE A 342 -27.63 12.34 8.97
C ILE A 342 -27.88 13.44 7.94
N LEU A 343 -27.15 13.41 6.83
CA LEU A 343 -27.28 14.43 5.79
C LEU A 343 -28.62 14.32 5.03
N ALA A 344 -29.15 13.12 4.84
CA ALA A 344 -30.47 12.95 4.27
C ALA A 344 -31.57 13.60 5.13
N LEU A 345 -31.48 13.48 6.44
CA LEU A 345 -32.44 14.08 7.37
C LEU A 345 -32.29 15.61 7.52
N ALA A 346 -31.06 16.13 7.46
CA ALA A 346 -30.79 17.54 7.69
C ALA A 346 -30.64 18.34 6.37
N TYR A 347 -29.76 17.88 5.47
CA TYR A 347 -29.41 18.62 4.26
C TYR A 347 -30.49 18.56 3.18
N VAL A 348 -31.07 17.35 2.95
CA VAL A 348 -32.06 17.17 1.87
C VAL A 348 -33.29 18.06 2.05
N PRO A 349 -33.95 18.15 3.23
CA PRO A 349 -35.10 19.05 3.43
C PRO A 349 -34.74 20.52 3.21
N ILE A 350 -33.54 20.95 3.65
CA ILE A 350 -33.10 22.36 3.46
C ILE A 350 -32.91 22.68 1.96
N GLN A 351 -32.36 21.77 1.20
CA GLN A 351 -32.20 21.96 -0.25
C GLN A 351 -33.52 21.82 -0.99
N ALA A 352 -34.39 20.92 -0.56
CA ALA A 352 -35.74 20.77 -1.11
C ALA A 352 -36.59 22.05 -0.90
N ASP A 353 -36.40 22.69 0.26
CA ASP A 353 -37.05 23.99 0.52
C ASP A 353 -36.62 25.06 -0.50
N ARG A 354 -35.35 25.10 -0.89
CA ARG A 354 -34.86 26.08 -1.89
C ARG A 354 -35.21 25.70 -3.31
N ALA A 355 -35.17 24.44 -3.68
CA ALA A 355 -35.30 23.97 -5.06
C ALA A 355 -36.73 23.72 -5.51
N PHE A 356 -37.65 23.31 -4.62
CA PHE A 356 -39.03 23.01 -4.95
C PHE A 356 -39.90 24.27 -4.82
N LYS A 357 -40.62 24.60 -5.88
CA LYS A 357 -41.61 25.68 -5.86
C LYS A 357 -42.95 25.11 -5.39
N PRO A 358 -43.68 25.79 -4.50
CA PRO A 358 -45.02 25.39 -4.16
C PRO A 358 -45.88 25.33 -5.41
N LYS A 359 -46.50 24.18 -5.69
CA LYS A 359 -47.47 24.06 -6.78
C LYS A 359 -48.84 24.49 -6.22
N VAL A 360 -49.47 25.49 -6.81
CA VAL A 360 -50.83 25.79 -6.51
C VAL A 360 -51.68 24.68 -7.14
N VAL A 361 -52.33 23.87 -6.30
CA VAL A 361 -53.25 22.80 -6.74
C VAL A 361 -54.50 23.51 -7.23
N GLU A 362 -54.80 23.46 -8.51
CA GLU A 362 -56.06 23.93 -9.04
C GLU A 362 -57.21 22.97 -8.58
N PRO A 363 -58.38 23.50 -8.17
CA PRO A 363 -59.52 22.65 -7.78
C PRO A 363 -60.00 21.89 -9.00
N GLY A 364 -59.74 20.54 -9.05
CA GLY A 364 -60.14 19.66 -10.13
C GLY A 364 -59.10 18.69 -10.67
N GLU A 365 -57.84 18.80 -10.26
CA GLU A 365 -56.85 17.75 -10.56
C GLU A 365 -57.15 16.48 -9.79
N PRO A 366 -57.13 15.28 -10.42
CA PRO A 366 -57.42 14.03 -9.72
C PRO A 366 -56.40 13.77 -8.62
N ASP A 367 -56.90 13.40 -7.46
CA ASP A 367 -56.23 13.15 -6.16
C ASP A 367 -55.15 12.06 -6.21
N ASN A 368 -54.87 11.48 -7.37
CA ASN A 368 -53.99 10.37 -7.54
C ASN A 368 -52.89 10.67 -8.57
N PRO A 369 -51.65 11.04 -8.09
CA PRO A 369 -50.53 11.34 -8.97
C PRO A 369 -50.01 10.12 -9.77
N PHE A 370 -50.55 8.92 -9.55
CA PHE A 370 -50.12 7.68 -10.15
C PHE A 370 -51.11 7.08 -11.18
N ASN A 371 -51.68 7.90 -12.08
CA ASN A 371 -52.63 7.46 -13.09
C ASN A 371 -52.03 6.98 -14.43
N GLY A 372 -50.71 6.84 -14.53
CA GLY A 372 -50.02 6.38 -15.74
C GLY A 372 -50.30 4.91 -16.11
N ARG A 373 -50.21 4.55 -17.41
CA ARG A 373 -50.41 3.16 -17.88
C ARG A 373 -49.51 2.15 -17.16
N ILE A 374 -48.26 2.54 -16.91
CA ILE A 374 -47.27 1.71 -16.19
C ILE A 374 -47.69 1.49 -14.74
N TYR A 375 -48.14 2.53 -14.07
CA TYR A 375 -48.62 2.42 -12.68
C TYR A 375 -49.84 1.54 -12.53
N ARG A 376 -50.77 1.55 -13.50
CA ARG A 376 -51.92 0.66 -13.51
C ARG A 376 -51.54 -0.79 -13.71
N GLN A 377 -50.53 -1.08 -14.52
CA GLN A 377 -50.02 -2.46 -14.67
C GLN A 377 -49.32 -2.92 -13.38
N TYR A 378 -48.49 -2.06 -12.81
CA TYR A 378 -47.84 -2.33 -11.51
C TYR A 378 -48.84 -2.58 -10.38
N GLN A 379 -49.88 -1.76 -10.27
CA GLN A 379 -50.95 -1.97 -9.29
C GLN A 379 -51.69 -3.32 -9.49
N ARG A 380 -51.90 -3.75 -10.72
CA ARG A 380 -52.46 -5.08 -11.01
C ARG A 380 -51.57 -6.19 -10.54
N LEU A 381 -50.26 -6.09 -10.86
CA LEU A 381 -49.27 -7.05 -10.40
C LEU A 381 -49.18 -7.11 -8.87
N LEU A 382 -49.18 -5.96 -8.22
CA LEU A 382 -49.14 -5.85 -6.77
C LEU A 382 -50.37 -6.48 -6.12
N ARG A 383 -51.57 -6.20 -6.63
CA ARG A 383 -52.83 -6.84 -6.14
C ARG A 383 -52.78 -8.35 -6.32
N PHE A 384 -52.27 -8.83 -7.46
CA PHE A 384 -52.09 -10.25 -7.71
C PHE A 384 -51.12 -10.86 -6.70
N ALA A 385 -49.97 -10.25 -6.45
CA ALA A 385 -48.98 -10.69 -5.48
C ALA A 385 -49.57 -10.73 -4.04
N ILE A 386 -50.30 -9.70 -3.65
CA ILE A 386 -50.93 -9.64 -2.33
C ILE A 386 -52.04 -10.70 -2.19
N HIS A 387 -52.83 -10.89 -3.25
CA HIS A 387 -53.90 -11.92 -3.24
C HIS A 387 -53.33 -13.34 -3.10
N TYR A 388 -52.22 -13.62 -3.77
CA TYR A 388 -51.54 -14.93 -3.72
C TYR A 388 -50.32 -14.91 -2.78
N ARG A 389 -50.38 -14.14 -1.69
CA ARG A 389 -49.22 -13.94 -0.78
C ARG A 389 -48.57 -15.21 -0.28
N TRP A 390 -49.38 -16.24 0.01
CA TRP A 390 -48.88 -17.53 0.49
C TRP A 390 -48.08 -18.29 -0.56
N ILE A 391 -48.42 -18.18 -1.83
CA ILE A 391 -47.68 -18.81 -2.93
C ILE A 391 -46.30 -18.16 -3.03
N TRP A 392 -46.22 -16.83 -2.93
CA TRP A 392 -44.94 -16.11 -2.96
C TRP A 392 -44.07 -16.41 -1.74
N ILE A 393 -44.63 -16.53 -0.54
CA ILE A 393 -43.91 -16.91 0.66
C ILE A 393 -43.35 -18.33 0.53
N VAL A 394 -44.16 -19.30 0.09
CA VAL A 394 -43.70 -20.67 -0.12
C VAL A 394 -42.62 -20.76 -1.20
N ALA A 395 -42.80 -20.06 -2.33
CA ALA A 395 -41.82 -20.01 -3.40
C ALA A 395 -40.49 -19.41 -2.91
N THR A 396 -40.51 -18.33 -2.10
CA THR A 396 -39.29 -17.72 -1.53
C THR A 396 -38.61 -18.68 -0.55
N VAL A 397 -39.35 -19.40 0.29
CA VAL A 397 -38.79 -20.40 1.22
C VAL A 397 -38.14 -21.55 0.44
N ILE A 398 -38.82 -22.06 -0.61
CA ILE A 398 -38.26 -23.13 -1.48
C ILE A 398 -36.96 -22.66 -2.15
N LEU A 399 -36.93 -21.43 -2.66
CA LEU A 399 -35.76 -20.85 -3.32
C LEU A 399 -34.61 -20.66 -2.33
N LEU A 400 -34.91 -20.27 -1.09
CA LEU A 400 -33.95 -20.13 -0.02
C LEU A 400 -33.36 -21.50 0.37
N VAL A 401 -34.21 -22.52 0.53
CA VAL A 401 -33.73 -23.89 0.81
C VAL A 401 -32.87 -24.41 -0.33
N PHE A 402 -33.28 -24.18 -1.58
CA PHE A 402 -32.49 -24.58 -2.75
C PHE A 402 -31.18 -23.84 -2.87
N SER A 403 -31.08 -22.60 -2.36
CA SER A 403 -29.84 -21.80 -2.35
C SER A 403 -28.83 -22.25 -1.28
N VAL A 404 -29.27 -22.95 -0.25
CA VAL A 404 -28.41 -23.47 0.84
C VAL A 404 -27.86 -24.87 0.51
N TYR A 405 -28.50 -25.59 -0.41
CA TYR A 405 -28.04 -26.87 -0.96
C TYR A 405 -27.27 -26.69 -2.27
#